data_2ceee47dee1578cfcc2a0ba3ebecb80b
#
_entry.id   2ceee47dee1578cfcc2a0ba3ebecb80b
#
_cell.length_a   1.000
_cell.length_b   1.000
_cell.length_c   1.000
_cell.angle_alpha   90.00
_cell.angle_beta   90.00
_cell.angle_gamma   90.00
#
_symmetry.space_group_name_H-M   'P 1'
#
loop_
_entity.id
_entity.type
_entity.pdbx_description
1 polymer ?
#
loop_
_entity_poly.entity_id
_entity_poly.type
_entity_poly.pdbx_seq_one_letter_code
_entity_poly.pdbx_strand_id
1 'polypeptide(L)'
;MKKIIIILVIIAVAAVGTMYLIDSIKMKNGEKVVFGTWGKKYSTVVKTSQNENIIKEVKYSKTIGDTTIELKIPNGWNYKEMQVAEDDNYDYALKLYKNNEEQYAMIYFYKEKFGVCGTERISKNITLNNGNEVVVGYHSGDEVWRDILIDTNKNIVVINPNLSKKEADEAIEIIKTVNIK
;
A
#
# COMPACT_ATOMS: atom_id res chain seq x y z
N MET A 1 -50.11 0.90 -32.35
CA MET A 1 -48.64 1.03 -32.51
C MET A 1 -47.95 1.79 -31.38
N LYS A 2 -48.35 3.03 -31.02
CA LYS A 2 -47.67 3.82 -29.96
C LYS A 2 -47.58 3.12 -28.61
N LYS A 3 -48.65 2.40 -28.14
CA LYS A 3 -48.63 1.68 -26.83
C LYS A 3 -47.64 0.52 -26.80
N ILE A 4 -47.45 -0.20 -27.90
CA ILE A 4 -46.49 -1.30 -28.03
C ILE A 4 -45.06 -0.81 -27.95
N ILE A 5 -44.75 0.33 -28.59
CA ILE A 5 -43.45 0.96 -28.56
C ILE A 5 -43.08 1.40 -27.12
N ILE A 6 -44.02 1.98 -26.38
CA ILE A 6 -43.82 2.40 -25.00
C ILE A 6 -43.50 1.18 -24.08
N ILE A 7 -44.23 0.07 -24.24
CA ILE A 7 -43.98 -1.14 -23.49
C ILE A 7 -42.61 -1.72 -23.78
N LEU A 8 -42.18 -1.75 -25.06
CA LEU A 8 -40.85 -2.23 -25.43
C LEU A 8 -39.71 -1.35 -24.87
N VAL A 9 -39.90 -0.03 -24.82
CA VAL A 9 -38.94 0.89 -24.21
C VAL A 9 -38.83 0.65 -22.71
N ILE A 10 -39.95 0.47 -22.01
CA ILE A 10 -39.94 0.17 -20.56
C ILE A 10 -39.21 -1.14 -20.26
N ILE A 11 -39.44 -2.19 -21.04
CA ILE A 11 -38.77 -3.48 -20.91
C ILE A 11 -37.25 -3.33 -21.13
N ALA A 12 -36.86 -2.59 -22.17
CA ALA A 12 -35.43 -2.35 -22.46
C ALA A 12 -34.74 -1.60 -21.31
N VAL A 13 -35.36 -0.55 -20.77
CA VAL A 13 -34.82 0.22 -19.64
C VAL A 13 -34.73 -0.62 -18.38
N ALA A 14 -35.73 -1.46 -18.10
CA ALA A 14 -35.71 -2.37 -16.97
C ALA A 14 -34.60 -3.43 -17.11
N ALA A 15 -34.40 -3.98 -18.31
CA ALA A 15 -33.34 -4.96 -18.58
C ALA A 15 -31.93 -4.33 -18.41
N VAL A 16 -31.71 -3.13 -18.90
CA VAL A 16 -30.44 -2.41 -18.72
C VAL A 16 -30.20 -2.08 -17.25
N GLY A 17 -31.23 -1.65 -16.51
CA GLY A 17 -31.15 -1.35 -15.10
C GLY A 17 -30.80 -2.58 -14.24
N THR A 18 -31.41 -3.75 -14.54
CA THR A 18 -31.07 -5.00 -13.83
C THR A 18 -29.66 -5.47 -14.13
N MET A 19 -29.18 -5.34 -15.36
CA MET A 19 -27.79 -5.67 -15.74
C MET A 19 -26.79 -4.78 -14.99
N TYR A 20 -27.07 -3.49 -14.85
CA TYR A 20 -26.24 -2.55 -14.09
C TYR A 20 -26.17 -2.89 -12.59
N LEU A 21 -27.29 -3.33 -12.01
CA LEU A 21 -27.35 -3.78 -10.62
C LEU A 21 -26.54 -5.06 -10.42
N ILE A 22 -26.65 -6.03 -11.31
CA ILE A 22 -25.91 -7.28 -11.28
C ILE A 22 -24.39 -7.00 -11.40
N ASP A 23 -23.98 -6.13 -12.30
CA ASP A 23 -22.58 -5.75 -12.46
C ASP A 23 -22.04 -5.00 -11.23
N SER A 24 -22.85 -4.16 -10.57
CA SER A 24 -22.50 -3.50 -9.33
C SER A 24 -22.26 -4.48 -8.17
N ILE A 25 -23.10 -5.53 -8.07
CA ILE A 25 -22.94 -6.59 -7.06
C ILE A 25 -21.69 -7.42 -7.37
N LYS A 26 -21.48 -7.79 -8.63
CA LYS A 26 -20.27 -8.53 -9.08
C LYS A 26 -19.00 -7.74 -8.82
N MET A 27 -18.98 -6.41 -9.07
CA MET A 27 -17.85 -5.56 -8.74
C MET A 27 -17.53 -5.56 -7.25
N LYS A 28 -18.53 -5.49 -6.37
CA LYS A 28 -18.32 -5.59 -4.91
C LYS A 28 -17.74 -6.94 -4.49
N ASN A 29 -18.09 -8.01 -5.20
CA ASN A 29 -17.58 -9.36 -4.95
C ASN A 29 -16.26 -9.67 -5.67
N GLY A 30 -15.72 -8.73 -6.47
CA GLY A 30 -14.49 -8.91 -7.24
C GLY A 30 -14.64 -9.88 -8.43
N GLU A 31 -15.86 -10.09 -8.94
CA GLU A 31 -16.16 -10.91 -10.10
C GLU A 31 -16.08 -10.10 -11.40
N LYS A 32 -15.89 -10.81 -12.55
CA LYS A 32 -15.91 -10.17 -13.86
C LYS A 32 -17.30 -9.59 -14.18
N VAL A 33 -17.33 -8.30 -14.57
CA VAL A 33 -18.53 -7.61 -15.03
C VAL A 33 -18.63 -7.66 -16.55
N VAL A 34 -19.85 -7.74 -17.07
CA VAL A 34 -20.09 -7.89 -18.51
C VAL A 34 -20.31 -6.55 -19.21
N PHE A 35 -20.93 -5.58 -18.53
CA PHE A 35 -21.36 -4.30 -19.13
C PHE A 35 -20.64 -3.06 -18.59
N GLY A 36 -19.81 -3.16 -17.56
CA GLY A 36 -19.26 -2.03 -16.80
C GLY A 36 -18.04 -1.32 -17.38
N THR A 37 -17.61 -1.59 -18.61
CA THR A 37 -16.29 -1.12 -19.11
C THR A 37 -16.34 0.01 -20.14
N TRP A 38 -17.41 0.76 -20.22
CA TRP A 38 -17.42 1.98 -21.08
C TRP A 38 -16.68 3.11 -20.36
N GLY A 39 -15.36 3.18 -20.59
CA GLY A 39 -14.54 4.38 -20.33
C GLY A 39 -13.66 4.41 -19.06
N LYS A 40 -13.48 3.33 -18.31
CA LYS A 40 -12.49 3.31 -17.21
C LYS A 40 -11.52 2.14 -17.35
N LYS A 41 -10.23 2.44 -17.53
CA LYS A 41 -9.14 1.48 -17.32
C LYS A 41 -9.12 1.12 -15.84
N TYR A 42 -9.74 -0.01 -15.49
CA TYR A 42 -9.51 -0.60 -14.19
C TYR A 42 -8.20 -1.38 -14.26
N SER A 43 -7.27 -1.05 -13.38
CA SER A 43 -6.11 -1.90 -13.14
C SER A 43 -6.61 -3.27 -12.74
N THR A 44 -6.32 -4.25 -13.56
CA THR A 44 -6.66 -5.65 -13.32
C THR A 44 -5.87 -6.11 -12.11
N VAL A 45 -6.51 -6.17 -10.95
CA VAL A 45 -6.02 -7.03 -9.87
C VAL A 45 -6.20 -8.45 -10.40
N VAL A 46 -5.12 -9.05 -10.85
CA VAL A 46 -5.10 -10.47 -11.21
C VAL A 46 -5.34 -11.26 -9.92
N LYS A 47 -6.62 -11.63 -9.66
CA LYS A 47 -6.92 -12.69 -8.72
C LYS A 47 -6.53 -14.00 -9.39
N THR A 48 -5.33 -14.47 -9.09
CA THR A 48 -4.92 -15.84 -9.39
C THR A 48 -5.86 -16.79 -8.63
N SER A 49 -6.40 -17.75 -9.36
CA SER A 49 -7.33 -18.80 -8.92
C SER A 49 -6.96 -19.40 -7.57
N GLN A 50 -7.99 -19.58 -6.74
CA GLN A 50 -8.02 -20.31 -5.49
C GLN A 50 -7.32 -21.68 -5.61
N ASN A 51 -6.16 -21.78 -5.01
CA ASN A 51 -5.73 -22.91 -4.23
C ASN A 51 -5.63 -22.40 -2.79
N GLU A 52 -6.38 -23.00 -1.89
CA GLU A 52 -6.42 -22.71 -0.46
C GLU A 52 -5.10 -23.11 0.22
N ASN A 53 -4.03 -22.40 -0.13
CA ASN A 53 -2.92 -22.17 0.78
C ASN A 53 -3.08 -20.72 1.21
N ILE A 54 -3.56 -20.51 2.42
CA ILE A 54 -3.63 -19.20 3.08
C ILE A 54 -2.21 -18.67 3.09
N ILE A 55 -1.85 -17.85 2.09
CA ILE A 55 -0.59 -17.10 2.09
C ILE A 55 -0.76 -16.08 3.22
N LYS A 56 -0.19 -16.41 4.39
CA LYS A 56 -0.28 -15.53 5.57
C LYS A 56 0.50 -14.23 5.38
N GLU A 57 1.43 -14.19 4.42
CA GLU A 57 2.30 -13.04 4.15
C GLU A 57 2.80 -13.06 2.70
N VAL A 58 3.05 -11.89 2.13
CA VAL A 58 3.73 -11.70 0.84
C VAL A 58 5.19 -11.35 1.13
N LYS A 59 6.13 -12.06 0.51
CA LYS A 59 7.54 -11.69 0.53
C LYS A 59 7.78 -10.67 -0.59
N TYR A 60 8.14 -9.46 -0.20
CA TYR A 60 8.55 -8.41 -1.12
C TYR A 60 10.07 -8.38 -1.22
N SER A 61 10.60 -8.21 -2.41
CA SER A 61 12.05 -8.04 -2.66
C SER A 61 12.28 -7.10 -3.84
N LYS A 62 13.17 -6.14 -3.68
CA LYS A 62 13.54 -5.15 -4.70
C LYS A 62 15.00 -4.80 -4.60
N THR A 63 15.68 -4.77 -5.75
CA THR A 63 17.06 -4.30 -5.86
C THR A 63 17.08 -2.90 -6.45
N ILE A 64 17.76 -1.98 -5.78
CA ILE A 64 17.96 -0.59 -6.16
C ILE A 64 19.48 -0.34 -6.17
N GLY A 65 20.06 -0.17 -7.37
CA GLY A 65 21.51 -0.17 -7.53
C GLY A 65 22.12 -1.50 -7.06
N ASP A 66 23.02 -1.46 -6.10
CA ASP A 66 23.69 -2.61 -5.46
C ASP A 66 23.04 -3.01 -4.10
N THR A 67 21.94 -2.37 -3.73
CA THR A 67 21.24 -2.63 -2.48
C THR A 67 19.92 -3.38 -2.74
N THR A 68 19.71 -4.48 -2.04
CA THR A 68 18.44 -5.23 -2.07
C THR A 68 17.72 -5.08 -0.75
N ILE A 69 16.44 -4.64 -0.81
CA ILE A 69 15.52 -4.66 0.32
C ILE A 69 14.59 -5.87 0.22
N GLU A 70 14.43 -6.57 1.32
CA GLU A 70 13.45 -7.65 1.49
C GLU A 70 12.58 -7.35 2.70
N LEU A 71 11.27 -7.60 2.61
CA LEU A 71 10.36 -7.50 3.74
C LEU A 71 9.16 -8.45 3.56
N LYS A 72 8.47 -8.72 4.66
CA LYS A 72 7.28 -9.55 4.69
C LYS A 72 6.06 -8.68 4.96
N ILE A 73 5.09 -8.75 4.06
CA ILE A 73 3.86 -7.97 4.14
C ILE A 73 2.73 -8.93 4.51
N PRO A 74 2.13 -8.81 5.71
CA PRO A 74 1.09 -9.70 6.17
C PRO A 74 -0.22 -9.50 5.40
N ASN A 75 -1.08 -10.50 5.42
CA ASN A 75 -2.41 -10.39 4.85
C ASN A 75 -3.19 -9.21 5.46
N GLY A 76 -3.89 -8.46 4.62
CA GLY A 76 -4.59 -7.22 4.99
C GLY A 76 -3.77 -5.95 4.85
N TRP A 77 -2.45 -6.05 4.61
CA TRP A 77 -1.61 -4.95 4.17
C TRP A 77 -1.36 -5.02 2.67
N ASN A 78 -1.23 -3.86 2.05
CA ASN A 78 -0.95 -3.67 0.63
C ASN A 78 0.32 -2.84 0.47
N TYR A 79 0.89 -2.88 -0.72
CA TYR A 79 2.03 -2.05 -1.08
C TYR A 79 1.90 -1.51 -2.49
N LYS A 80 2.61 -0.41 -2.75
CA LYS A 80 2.68 0.23 -4.06
C LYS A 80 4.06 0.85 -4.25
N GLU A 81 4.75 0.47 -5.33
CA GLU A 81 5.95 1.16 -5.75
C GLU A 81 5.55 2.52 -6.33
N MET A 82 6.21 3.57 -5.89
CA MET A 82 5.95 4.92 -6.37
C MET A 82 6.76 5.20 -7.62
N GLN A 83 6.18 5.98 -8.52
CA GLN A 83 6.96 6.52 -9.64
C GLN A 83 7.89 7.59 -9.10
N VAL A 84 9.18 7.49 -9.48
CA VAL A 84 10.22 8.45 -9.10
C VAL A 84 10.43 9.38 -10.28
N ALA A 85 10.31 10.69 -10.07
CA ALA A 85 10.65 11.70 -11.05
C ALA A 85 12.16 12.01 -11.02
N GLU A 86 12.69 12.60 -12.08
CA GLU A 86 14.13 12.88 -12.21
C GLU A 86 14.62 13.87 -11.14
N ASP A 87 13.76 14.80 -10.73
CA ASP A 87 14.02 15.83 -9.71
C ASP A 87 13.72 15.38 -8.29
N ASP A 88 13.21 14.17 -8.08
CA ASP A 88 13.03 13.60 -6.74
C ASP A 88 14.39 13.37 -6.06
N ASN A 89 14.45 13.60 -4.75
CA ASN A 89 15.64 13.40 -3.93
C ASN A 89 15.81 11.95 -3.43
N TYR A 90 15.07 11.01 -4.00
CA TYR A 90 15.16 9.57 -3.70
C TYR A 90 15.17 8.77 -5.01
N ASP A 91 15.84 7.62 -4.98
CA ASP A 91 15.89 6.68 -6.11
C ASP A 91 14.74 5.70 -6.11
N TYR A 92 14.12 5.51 -4.94
CA TYR A 92 13.03 4.56 -4.77
C TYR A 92 12.14 4.93 -3.59
N ALA A 93 10.84 4.64 -3.74
CA ALA A 93 9.88 4.75 -2.66
C ALA A 93 8.83 3.63 -2.72
N LEU A 94 8.58 2.99 -1.57
CA LEU A 94 7.57 1.97 -1.39
C LEU A 94 6.53 2.42 -0.38
N LYS A 95 5.29 2.53 -0.83
CA LYS A 95 4.13 2.83 0.00
C LYS A 95 3.57 1.57 0.62
N LEU A 96 3.37 1.57 1.93
CA LEU A 96 2.70 0.51 2.69
C LEU A 96 1.40 1.05 3.27
N TYR A 97 0.28 0.39 3.04
CA TYR A 97 -1.04 0.82 3.52
C TYR A 97 -1.95 -0.39 3.77
N LYS A 98 -2.96 -0.22 4.61
CA LYS A 98 -3.87 -1.31 4.97
C LYS A 98 -5.19 -1.27 4.20
N ASN A 99 -6.08 -0.37 4.56
CA ASN A 99 -7.44 -0.29 4.00
C ASN A 99 -7.62 0.90 3.06
N ASN A 100 -6.89 1.97 3.30
CA ASN A 100 -6.99 3.23 2.59
C ASN A 100 -5.59 3.69 2.17
N GLU A 101 -5.40 3.94 0.87
CA GLU A 101 -4.13 4.46 0.34
C GLU A 101 -3.78 5.86 0.87
N GLU A 102 -4.70 6.57 1.48
CA GLU A 102 -4.44 7.88 2.08
C GLU A 102 -3.76 7.78 3.45
N GLN A 103 -3.88 6.63 4.14
CA GLN A 103 -3.20 6.32 5.41
C GLN A 103 -2.09 5.31 5.14
N TYR A 104 -0.84 5.73 5.28
CA TYR A 104 0.29 4.94 4.82
C TYR A 104 1.60 5.23 5.57
N ALA A 105 2.55 4.31 5.43
CA ALA A 105 3.96 4.55 5.67
C ALA A 105 4.73 4.45 4.34
N MET A 106 5.84 5.17 4.25
CA MET A 106 6.70 5.18 3.06
C MET A 106 8.11 4.74 3.43
N ILE A 107 8.66 3.79 2.68
CA ILE A 107 10.08 3.43 2.72
C ILE A 107 10.75 4.17 1.59
N TYR A 108 11.75 5.02 1.91
CA TYR A 108 12.52 5.79 0.94
C TYR A 108 13.97 5.32 0.89
N PHE A 109 14.54 5.35 -0.31
CA PHE A 109 15.97 5.29 -0.58
C PHE A 109 16.40 6.66 -1.09
N TYR A 110 16.91 7.50 -0.20
CA TYR A 110 17.33 8.84 -0.56
C TYR A 110 18.66 8.84 -1.33
N LYS A 111 18.79 9.72 -2.33
CA LYS A 111 20.04 9.94 -3.11
C LYS A 111 21.14 10.51 -2.23
N GLU A 112 20.75 11.37 -1.29
CA GLU A 112 21.66 12.05 -0.40
C GLU A 112 21.36 11.71 1.06
N LYS A 113 22.29 12.09 1.94
CA LYS A 113 22.15 11.83 3.37
C LYS A 113 20.87 12.45 3.92
N PHE A 114 19.96 11.62 4.37
CA PHE A 114 18.75 12.03 5.02
C PHE A 114 19.00 12.45 6.47
N GLY A 115 18.51 13.62 6.85
CA GLY A 115 18.53 14.11 8.22
C GLY A 115 17.11 14.21 8.78
N VAL A 116 16.89 13.73 10.00
CA VAL A 116 15.64 13.96 10.74
C VAL A 116 15.78 15.20 11.64
N CYS A 117 14.73 16.01 11.71
CA CYS A 117 14.71 17.14 12.63
C CYS A 117 14.80 16.64 14.08
N GLY A 118 15.81 17.14 14.83
CA GLY A 118 16.04 16.73 16.21
C GLY A 118 15.17 17.48 17.24
N THR A 119 14.48 18.55 16.85
CA THR A 119 13.66 19.37 17.75
C THR A 119 12.48 18.52 18.25
N GLU A 120 12.38 18.40 19.59
CA GLU A 120 11.35 17.62 20.28
C GLU A 120 11.26 16.14 19.84
N ARG A 121 12.29 15.63 19.16
CA ARG A 121 12.34 14.23 18.74
C ARG A 121 12.82 13.33 19.88
N ILE A 122 12.00 12.35 20.23
CA ILE A 122 12.36 11.26 21.16
C ILE A 122 12.71 10.05 20.33
N SER A 123 13.88 9.45 20.58
CA SER A 123 14.37 8.28 19.86
C SER A 123 14.28 7.02 20.74
N LYS A 124 13.84 5.92 20.15
CA LYS A 124 13.85 4.57 20.76
C LYS A 124 14.51 3.59 19.79
N ASN A 125 15.27 2.66 20.30
CA ASN A 125 15.80 1.57 19.49
C ASN A 125 14.79 0.42 19.42
N ILE A 126 14.68 -0.19 18.27
CA ILE A 126 14.01 -1.48 18.07
C ILE A 126 14.97 -2.44 17.36
N THR A 127 14.82 -3.72 17.61
CA THR A 127 15.62 -4.77 16.96
C THR A 127 14.82 -5.36 15.80
N LEU A 128 15.42 -5.38 14.61
CA LEU A 128 14.89 -6.10 13.47
C LEU A 128 15.05 -7.61 13.64
N ASN A 129 14.29 -8.41 12.89
CA ASN A 129 14.34 -9.87 12.98
C ASN A 129 15.69 -10.47 12.55
N ASN A 130 16.52 -9.72 11.83
CA ASN A 130 17.90 -10.09 11.47
C ASN A 130 18.93 -9.73 12.56
N GLY A 131 18.49 -9.17 13.70
CA GLY A 131 19.33 -8.78 14.82
C GLY A 131 19.88 -7.34 14.75
N ASN A 132 19.68 -6.61 13.68
CA ASN A 132 20.13 -5.22 13.56
C ASN A 132 19.25 -4.30 14.41
N GLU A 133 19.87 -3.33 15.07
CA GLU A 133 19.14 -2.25 15.75
C GLU A 133 18.88 -1.08 14.82
N VAL A 134 17.69 -0.51 14.89
CA VAL A 134 17.28 0.67 14.16
C VAL A 134 16.63 1.69 15.09
N VAL A 135 16.69 2.96 14.72
CA VAL A 135 16.20 4.07 15.53
C VAL A 135 14.82 4.51 15.08
N VAL A 136 13.88 4.46 15.99
CA VAL A 136 12.49 4.96 15.79
C VAL A 136 12.36 6.33 16.43
N GLY A 137 11.88 7.29 15.65
CA GLY A 137 11.63 8.65 16.09
C GLY A 137 10.16 8.90 16.38
N TYR A 138 9.92 9.58 17.51
CA TYR A 138 8.61 10.09 17.93
C TYR A 138 8.72 11.59 18.11
N HIS A 139 7.66 12.33 17.90
CA HIS A 139 7.58 13.71 18.39
C HIS A 139 7.19 13.72 19.87
N SER A 140 7.68 14.67 20.61
CA SER A 140 7.36 14.78 22.05
C SER A 140 5.84 14.88 22.25
N GLY A 141 5.29 13.98 23.07
CA GLY A 141 3.86 13.88 23.31
C GLY A 141 3.08 12.99 22.33
N ASP A 142 3.70 12.56 21.23
CA ASP A 142 3.05 11.63 20.27
C ASP A 142 3.19 10.18 20.73
N GLU A 143 2.10 9.43 20.61
CA GLU A 143 2.11 7.97 20.78
C GLU A 143 2.43 7.21 19.49
N VAL A 144 2.47 7.92 18.36
CA VAL A 144 2.69 7.37 17.01
C VAL A 144 4.08 7.77 16.55
N TRP A 145 4.84 6.80 16.06
CA TRP A 145 6.15 7.07 15.49
C TRP A 145 6.06 7.87 14.19
N ARG A 146 7.09 8.65 13.89
CA ARG A 146 7.17 9.52 12.71
C ARG A 146 8.15 9.00 11.67
N ASP A 147 9.27 8.48 12.13
CA ASP A 147 10.33 7.99 11.27
C ASP A 147 11.03 6.76 11.86
N ILE A 148 11.62 5.95 10.99
CA ILE A 148 12.49 4.82 11.37
C ILE A 148 13.71 4.87 10.47
N LEU A 149 14.90 5.05 11.06
CA LEU A 149 16.17 5.05 10.36
C LEU A 149 16.65 3.61 10.19
N ILE A 150 16.40 3.01 9.03
CA ILE A 150 16.71 1.59 8.76
C ILE A 150 18.21 1.40 8.52
N ASP A 151 18.79 2.21 7.62
CA ASP A 151 20.22 2.19 7.32
C ASP A 151 20.66 3.62 6.96
N THR A 152 21.39 4.24 7.89
CA THR A 152 21.87 5.61 7.71
C THR A 152 23.00 5.72 6.70
N ASN A 153 23.75 4.64 6.44
CA ASN A 153 24.83 4.63 5.44
C ASN A 153 24.26 4.52 4.02
N LYS A 154 23.17 3.79 3.86
CA LYS A 154 22.46 3.62 2.59
C LYS A 154 21.28 4.57 2.42
N ASN A 155 21.10 5.52 3.34
CA ASN A 155 20.03 6.53 3.33
C ASN A 155 18.61 5.92 3.25
N ILE A 156 18.38 4.80 3.94
CA ILE A 156 17.09 4.09 3.94
C ILE A 156 16.31 4.48 5.18
N VAL A 157 15.16 5.09 4.95
CA VAL A 157 14.29 5.65 6.00
C VAL A 157 12.84 5.25 5.76
N VAL A 158 12.12 4.96 6.83
CA VAL A 158 10.65 4.84 6.80
C VAL A 158 10.04 6.09 7.40
N ILE A 159 9.09 6.68 6.72
CA ILE A 159 8.32 7.84 7.20
C ILE A 159 6.87 7.42 7.40
N ASN A 160 6.29 7.81 8.52
CA ASN A 160 4.88 7.67 8.81
C ASN A 160 4.20 9.06 8.83
N PRO A 161 3.56 9.47 7.74
CA PRO A 161 2.88 10.75 7.69
C PRO A 161 1.55 10.75 8.46
N ASN A 162 0.79 9.64 8.46
CA ASN A 162 -0.60 9.70 8.89
C ASN A 162 -1.28 8.35 9.23
N LEU A 163 -0.52 7.30 9.51
CA LEU A 163 -1.11 6.07 10.02
C LEU A 163 -1.78 6.31 11.38
N SER A 164 -2.91 5.68 11.61
CA SER A 164 -3.49 5.57 12.95
C SER A 164 -2.53 4.84 13.89
N LYS A 165 -2.67 5.03 15.22
CA LYS A 165 -1.81 4.35 16.21
C LYS A 165 -1.79 2.85 15.99
N LYS A 166 -2.95 2.23 15.80
CA LYS A 166 -3.05 0.78 15.57
C LYS A 166 -2.29 0.34 14.32
N GLU A 167 -2.47 1.04 13.20
CA GLU A 167 -1.77 0.73 11.95
C GLU A 167 -0.27 1.01 12.05
N ALA A 168 0.12 2.05 12.77
CA ALA A 168 1.52 2.36 13.03
C ALA A 168 2.21 1.25 13.87
N ASP A 169 1.53 0.71 14.87
CA ASP A 169 2.02 -0.41 15.67
C ASP A 169 2.14 -1.69 14.81
N GLU A 170 1.18 -1.96 13.93
CA GLU A 170 1.26 -3.07 12.97
C GLU A 170 2.37 -2.85 11.92
N ALA A 171 2.57 -1.62 11.44
CA ALA A 171 3.62 -1.29 10.48
C ALA A 171 5.02 -1.51 11.07
N ILE A 172 5.23 -1.25 12.36
CA ILE A 172 6.50 -1.61 13.03
C ILE A 172 6.80 -3.11 12.89
N GLU A 173 5.80 -3.98 13.04
CA GLU A 173 6.00 -5.43 12.90
C GLU A 173 6.39 -5.82 11.46
N ILE A 174 5.86 -5.12 10.45
CA ILE A 174 6.30 -5.26 9.06
C ILE A 174 7.75 -4.80 8.91
N ILE A 175 8.08 -3.63 9.45
CA ILE A 175 9.44 -3.06 9.36
C ILE A 175 10.46 -3.94 10.10
N LYS A 176 10.11 -4.60 11.19
CA LYS A 176 11.01 -5.57 11.83
C LYS A 176 11.45 -6.71 10.92
N THR A 177 10.68 -7.02 9.88
CA THR A 177 11.03 -8.06 8.89
C THR A 177 11.98 -7.56 7.81
N VAL A 178 12.30 -6.26 7.77
CA VAL A 178 13.21 -5.68 6.77
C VAL A 178 14.60 -6.28 6.88
N ASN A 179 15.13 -6.67 5.74
CA ASN A 179 16.48 -7.14 5.56
C ASN A 179 17.13 -6.40 4.38
N ILE A 180 18.28 -5.79 4.62
CA ILE A 180 19.07 -5.06 3.62
C ILE A 180 20.31 -5.87 3.30
N LYS A 181 20.55 -6.09 2.00
CA LYS A 181 21.70 -6.86 1.47
C LYS A 181 22.52 -6.00 0.53
#